data_e7d3e72cfbf38b9fd947956d67249164
#
_entry.id   e7d3e72cfbf38b9fd947956d67249164
#
_cell.length_a   1.000
_cell.length_b   1.000
_cell.length_c   1.000
_cell.angle_alpha   90.00
_cell.angle_beta   90.00
_cell.angle_gamma   90.00
#
_symmetry.space_group_name_H-M   'P 1'
#
loop_
_entity.id
_entity.type
_entity.pdbx_description
1 polymer ?
#
loop_
_entity_poly.entity_id
_entity_poly.type
_entity_poly.pdbx_seq_one_letter_code
_entity_poly.pdbx_strand_id
1 'polypeptide(L)'
;GINTDGAHNPVTARQLRRGDILSLNTFPMISGYYTALERTLFVGEVDPASLRIWEANVAAHEYGMSLLKPGVSCAEVTAKINTFFEERQLLQYRTFGYGHSFGVLSHYYGREAGLELREDIDTVLEPGMVISMEPMLTIPEGQPGAGGYREHDILFITQDGNENITKYPFGPDFNVVG
;
A
#
# COMPACT_ATOMS: atom_id res chain seq x y z
N GLY A 1 -4.04 -10.94 10.79
CA GLY A 1 -5.04 -11.04 11.84
C GLY A 1 -5.62 -9.69 12.23
N ILE A 2 -6.52 -9.66 13.21
CA ILE A 2 -7.25 -8.46 13.64
C ILE A 2 -6.36 -7.27 14.02
N ASN A 3 -5.11 -7.51 14.42
CA ASN A 3 -4.17 -6.44 14.76
C ASN A 3 -3.51 -5.78 13.54
N THR A 4 -3.89 -6.16 12.33
CA THR A 4 -3.41 -5.56 11.07
C THR A 4 -4.54 -4.89 10.28
N ASP A 5 -5.73 -4.73 10.87
CA ASP A 5 -6.94 -4.22 10.22
C ASP A 5 -7.00 -2.70 10.08
N GLY A 6 -6.08 -1.97 10.68
CA GLY A 6 -5.97 -0.51 10.61
C GLY A 6 -4.69 -0.04 9.93
N ALA A 7 -4.71 1.21 9.45
CA ALA A 7 -3.56 1.84 8.81
C ALA A 7 -2.32 1.88 9.72
N HIS A 8 -2.53 2.11 11.03
CA HIS A 8 -1.49 2.26 12.05
C HIS A 8 -1.96 1.69 13.38
N ASN A 9 -1.98 0.38 13.50
CA ASN A 9 -2.36 -0.25 14.75
C ASN A 9 -1.20 -0.19 15.77
N PRO A 10 -1.48 0.07 17.04
CA PRO A 10 -0.45 0.09 18.07
C PRO A 10 0.17 -1.29 18.27
N VAL A 11 1.47 -1.30 18.56
CA VAL A 11 2.18 -2.52 18.96
C VAL A 11 1.62 -3.04 20.28
N THR A 12 1.40 -4.35 20.36
CA THR A 12 0.88 -5.02 21.57
C THR A 12 1.94 -5.97 22.14
N ALA A 13 1.74 -6.41 23.39
CA ALA A 13 2.57 -7.42 24.02
C ALA A 13 2.22 -8.87 23.60
N ARG A 14 1.27 -9.05 22.66
CA ARG A 14 0.89 -10.36 22.16
C ARG A 14 2.08 -11.01 21.42
N GLN A 15 2.43 -12.22 21.82
CA GLN A 15 3.45 -12.99 21.12
C GLN A 15 2.93 -13.48 19.77
N LEU A 16 3.79 -13.43 18.76
CA LEU A 16 3.50 -13.95 17.43
C LEU A 16 3.32 -15.48 17.49
N ARG A 17 2.43 -15.97 16.66
CA ARG A 17 2.12 -17.38 16.49
C ARG A 17 2.13 -17.74 15.01
N ARG A 18 2.42 -19.01 14.73
CA ARG A 18 2.30 -19.56 13.38
C ARG A 18 0.89 -19.28 12.79
N GLY A 19 0.82 -18.83 11.54
CA GLY A 19 -0.41 -18.39 10.89
C GLY A 19 -0.81 -16.93 11.14
N ASP A 20 -0.05 -16.18 11.95
CA ASP A 20 -0.33 -14.75 12.12
C ASP A 20 0.02 -13.95 10.86
N ILE A 21 -0.81 -12.94 10.58
CA ILE A 21 -0.46 -11.85 9.66
C ILE A 21 0.22 -10.75 10.48
N LEU A 22 1.35 -10.28 10.00
CA LEU A 22 2.11 -9.18 10.58
C LEU A 22 2.30 -8.07 9.53
N SER A 23 1.98 -6.84 9.88
CA SER A 23 2.34 -5.67 9.07
C SER A 23 3.69 -5.13 9.55
N LEU A 24 4.68 -5.17 8.68
CA LEU A 24 5.97 -4.51 8.89
C LEU A 24 5.94 -3.16 8.20
N ASN A 25 5.83 -2.09 9.00
CA ASN A 25 5.74 -0.72 8.49
C ASN A 25 6.87 0.13 9.10
N THR A 26 7.65 0.80 8.24
CA THR A 26 8.76 1.65 8.66
C THR A 26 8.74 2.99 7.92
N PHE A 27 9.09 4.07 8.63
CA PHE A 27 9.18 5.43 8.09
C PHE A 27 10.53 6.06 8.45
N PRO A 28 11.63 5.62 7.84
CA PRO A 28 12.93 6.21 8.12
C PRO A 28 13.04 7.62 7.51
N MET A 29 13.80 8.48 8.18
CA MET A 29 14.20 9.78 7.63
C MET A 29 15.68 9.72 7.25
N ILE A 30 15.99 10.00 5.99
CA ILE A 30 17.35 9.99 5.44
C ILE A 30 17.65 11.38 4.88
N SER A 31 18.68 12.02 5.42
CA SER A 31 19.11 13.37 4.98
C SER A 31 17.98 14.41 4.99
N GLY A 32 17.05 14.30 5.95
CA GLY A 32 15.93 15.23 6.10
C GLY A 32 14.69 14.91 5.25
N TYR A 33 14.68 13.79 4.54
CA TYR A 33 13.53 13.31 3.75
C TYR A 33 12.99 12.00 4.31
N TYR A 34 11.68 11.89 4.44
CA TYR A 34 11.00 10.66 4.77
C TYR A 34 10.94 9.72 3.56
N THR A 35 11.10 8.45 3.84
CA THR A 35 10.72 7.35 2.96
C THR A 35 9.86 6.36 3.73
N ALA A 36 9.29 5.37 3.05
CA ALA A 36 8.47 4.36 3.68
C ALA A 36 8.65 3.00 3.00
N LEU A 37 8.40 1.97 3.80
CA LEU A 37 8.30 0.60 3.36
C LEU A 37 7.24 -0.09 4.20
N GLU A 38 6.31 -0.79 3.57
CA GLU A 38 5.47 -1.75 4.26
C GLU A 38 5.39 -3.06 3.51
N ARG A 39 5.38 -4.15 4.28
CA ARG A 39 5.15 -5.50 3.78
C ARG A 39 4.20 -6.24 4.72
N THR A 40 3.24 -6.92 4.14
CA THR A 40 2.44 -7.93 4.83
C THR A 40 3.27 -9.19 4.98
N LEU A 41 3.54 -9.63 6.20
CA LEU A 41 4.29 -10.84 6.49
C LEU A 41 3.37 -11.91 7.09
N PHE A 42 3.67 -13.17 6.79
CA PHE A 42 2.98 -14.34 7.35
C PHE A 42 3.95 -15.14 8.21
N VAL A 43 3.57 -15.46 9.42
CA VAL A 43 4.44 -16.15 10.37
C VAL A 43 4.34 -17.67 10.15
N GLY A 44 5.39 -18.26 9.61
CA GLY A 44 5.56 -19.69 9.41
C GLY A 44 4.68 -20.34 8.35
N GLU A 45 3.47 -19.85 8.14
CA GLU A 45 2.54 -20.34 7.11
C GLU A 45 1.49 -19.29 6.77
N VAL A 46 0.88 -19.43 5.61
CA VAL A 46 -0.26 -18.60 5.16
C VAL A 46 -1.43 -19.50 4.80
N ASP A 47 -2.63 -19.16 5.28
CA ASP A 47 -3.84 -19.87 4.88
C ASP A 47 -4.26 -19.49 3.44
N PRO A 48 -4.97 -20.37 2.70
CA PRO A 48 -5.31 -20.10 1.31
C PRO A 48 -6.20 -18.88 1.08
N ALA A 49 -7.02 -18.47 2.05
CA ALA A 49 -7.85 -17.28 1.91
C ALA A 49 -7.02 -16.02 2.04
N SER A 50 -6.16 -15.95 3.07
CA SER A 50 -5.21 -14.85 3.26
C SER A 50 -4.26 -14.71 2.06
N LEU A 51 -3.75 -15.81 1.54
CA LEU A 51 -2.87 -15.80 0.36
C LEU A 51 -3.54 -15.17 -0.86
N ARG A 52 -4.76 -15.59 -1.19
CA ARG A 52 -5.52 -15.04 -2.33
C ARG A 52 -5.79 -13.55 -2.20
N ILE A 53 -6.12 -13.06 -0.99
CA ILE A 53 -6.38 -11.63 -0.75
C ILE A 53 -5.08 -10.83 -0.89
N TRP A 54 -4.00 -11.34 -0.30
CA TRP A 54 -2.69 -10.72 -0.40
C TRP A 54 -2.19 -10.67 -1.85
N GLU A 55 -2.30 -11.76 -2.61
CA GLU A 55 -1.95 -11.80 -4.05
C GLU A 55 -2.77 -10.78 -4.86
N ALA A 56 -4.06 -10.64 -4.57
CA ALA A 56 -4.89 -9.62 -5.23
C ALA A 56 -4.45 -8.21 -4.87
N ASN A 57 -4.04 -7.95 -3.61
CA ASN A 57 -3.51 -6.66 -3.19
C ASN A 57 -2.15 -6.36 -3.82
N VAL A 58 -1.25 -7.34 -3.91
CA VAL A 58 0.04 -7.22 -4.62
C VAL A 58 -0.19 -6.89 -6.09
N ALA A 59 -1.12 -7.60 -6.76
CA ALA A 59 -1.43 -7.33 -8.16
C ALA A 59 -2.02 -5.93 -8.37
N ALA A 60 -2.83 -5.41 -7.43
CA ALA A 60 -3.33 -4.04 -7.45
C ALA A 60 -2.19 -3.02 -7.22
N HIS A 61 -1.25 -3.33 -6.34
CA HIS A 61 -0.07 -2.51 -6.07
C HIS A 61 0.81 -2.40 -7.33
N GLU A 62 1.16 -3.52 -7.97
CA GLU A 62 1.93 -3.54 -9.21
C GLU A 62 1.20 -2.81 -10.35
N TYR A 63 -0.10 -3.05 -10.49
CA TYR A 63 -0.93 -2.34 -11.46
C TYR A 63 -0.94 -0.84 -11.20
N GLY A 64 -1.15 -0.42 -9.94
CA GLY A 64 -1.12 0.98 -9.53
C GLY A 64 0.22 1.65 -9.86
N MET A 65 1.36 1.01 -9.55
CA MET A 65 2.68 1.50 -9.91
C MET A 65 2.82 1.71 -11.44
N SER A 66 2.29 0.80 -12.25
CA SER A 66 2.34 0.91 -13.72
C SER A 66 1.56 2.09 -14.31
N LEU A 67 0.59 2.62 -13.55
CA LEU A 67 -0.24 3.76 -13.97
C LEU A 67 0.44 5.12 -13.72
N LEU A 68 1.39 5.18 -12.78
CA LEU A 68 2.01 6.43 -12.35
C LEU A 68 2.98 6.94 -13.42
N LYS A 69 2.64 8.06 -14.05
CA LYS A 69 3.48 8.74 -15.05
C LYS A 69 3.06 10.20 -15.19
N PRO A 70 3.90 11.07 -15.75
CA PRO A 70 3.51 12.45 -16.03
C PRO A 70 2.22 12.54 -16.86
N GLY A 71 1.38 13.51 -16.53
CA GLY A 71 0.15 13.82 -17.26
C GLY A 71 -1.08 13.02 -16.81
N VAL A 72 -0.95 12.06 -15.89
CA VAL A 72 -2.08 11.32 -15.31
C VAL A 72 -2.52 11.99 -14.02
N SER A 73 -3.83 12.13 -13.77
CA SER A 73 -4.34 12.68 -12.50
C SER A 73 -4.43 11.61 -11.41
N CYS A 74 -4.35 12.06 -10.14
CA CYS A 74 -4.55 11.19 -8.98
C CYS A 74 -5.93 10.49 -9.02
N ALA A 75 -6.99 11.22 -9.39
CA ALA A 75 -8.34 10.66 -9.52
C ALA A 75 -8.40 9.57 -10.60
N GLU A 76 -7.73 9.77 -11.75
CA GLU A 76 -7.69 8.76 -12.82
C GLU A 76 -6.99 7.47 -12.39
N VAL A 77 -5.85 7.57 -11.70
CA VAL A 77 -5.14 6.41 -11.14
C VAL A 77 -6.06 5.67 -10.16
N THR A 78 -6.69 6.42 -9.25
CA THR A 78 -7.60 5.88 -8.25
C THR A 78 -8.78 5.15 -8.88
N ALA A 79 -9.43 5.74 -9.89
CA ALA A 79 -10.56 5.12 -10.58
C ALA A 79 -10.18 3.77 -11.22
N LYS A 80 -8.99 3.69 -11.82
CA LYS A 80 -8.49 2.44 -12.44
C LYS A 80 -8.23 1.35 -11.40
N ILE A 81 -7.65 1.69 -10.25
CA ILE A 81 -7.42 0.73 -9.17
C ILE A 81 -8.77 0.31 -8.53
N ASN A 82 -9.73 1.23 -8.39
CA ASN A 82 -11.09 0.89 -7.96
C ASN A 82 -11.72 -0.15 -8.88
N THR A 83 -11.68 0.07 -10.20
CA THR A 83 -12.19 -0.89 -11.18
C THR A 83 -11.50 -2.26 -11.04
N PHE A 84 -10.18 -2.27 -10.85
CA PHE A 84 -9.43 -3.52 -10.63
C PHE A 84 -9.95 -4.30 -9.41
N PHE A 85 -10.23 -3.63 -8.30
CA PHE A 85 -10.78 -4.26 -7.10
C PHE A 85 -12.26 -4.61 -7.24
N GLU A 86 -13.05 -3.80 -7.94
CA GLU A 86 -14.49 -4.05 -8.17
C GLU A 86 -14.70 -5.33 -8.99
N GLU A 87 -13.96 -5.54 -10.06
CA GLU A 87 -13.98 -6.76 -10.88
C GLU A 87 -13.68 -8.03 -10.07
N ARG A 88 -12.96 -7.89 -8.93
CA ARG A 88 -12.59 -8.96 -8.00
C ARG A 88 -13.49 -9.03 -6.77
N GLN A 89 -14.52 -8.17 -6.69
CA GLN A 89 -15.41 -8.06 -5.53
C GLN A 89 -14.66 -7.73 -4.23
N LEU A 90 -13.58 -6.93 -4.32
CA LEU A 90 -12.73 -6.55 -3.20
C LEU A 90 -12.81 -5.06 -2.84
N LEU A 91 -13.41 -4.21 -3.69
CA LEU A 91 -13.46 -2.77 -3.47
C LEU A 91 -14.11 -2.38 -2.14
N GLN A 92 -15.13 -3.14 -1.67
CA GLN A 92 -15.76 -2.90 -0.37
C GLN A 92 -14.83 -3.09 0.83
N TYR A 93 -13.68 -3.71 0.64
CA TYR A 93 -12.66 -3.94 1.68
C TYR A 93 -11.51 -2.93 1.62
N ARG A 94 -11.56 -1.97 0.70
CA ARG A 94 -10.60 -0.88 0.64
C ARG A 94 -10.66 -0.04 1.91
N THR A 95 -9.50 0.26 2.50
CA THR A 95 -9.42 0.97 3.78
C THR A 95 -9.32 2.49 3.60
N PHE A 96 -8.49 2.98 2.65
CA PHE A 96 -8.24 4.40 2.40
C PHE A 96 -7.82 4.65 0.93
N GLY A 97 -7.25 5.82 0.60
CA GLY A 97 -6.64 6.11 -0.70
C GLY A 97 -5.48 5.17 -1.04
N TYR A 98 -4.94 5.28 -2.25
CA TYR A 98 -3.93 4.33 -2.73
C TYR A 98 -2.49 4.85 -2.64
N GLY A 99 -2.30 6.04 -2.08
CA GLY A 99 -0.98 6.63 -1.90
C GLY A 99 -1.03 8.13 -1.67
N HIS A 100 0.07 8.69 -1.22
CA HIS A 100 0.22 10.13 -0.96
C HIS A 100 1.68 10.57 -1.18
N SER A 101 1.91 11.89 -1.19
CA SER A 101 3.26 12.44 -1.35
C SER A 101 4.18 12.12 -0.18
N PHE A 102 5.46 11.98 -0.49
CA PHE A 102 6.56 11.87 0.48
C PHE A 102 7.63 12.93 0.22
N GLY A 103 8.31 13.37 1.26
CA GLY A 103 9.38 14.34 1.18
C GLY A 103 9.88 14.73 2.55
N VAL A 104 9.99 16.04 2.81
CA VAL A 104 10.36 16.58 4.14
C VAL A 104 9.36 16.16 5.21
N LEU A 105 8.10 15.95 4.84
CA LEU A 105 7.07 15.35 5.69
C LEU A 105 6.69 13.97 5.15
N SER A 106 6.33 13.05 6.05
CA SER A 106 5.77 11.76 5.67
C SER A 106 4.33 11.90 5.18
N HIS A 107 3.61 12.89 5.69
CA HIS A 107 2.26 13.27 5.28
C HIS A 107 2.16 14.79 5.18
N TYR A 108 1.45 15.26 4.17
CA TYR A 108 1.08 16.65 3.99
C TYR A 108 -0.42 16.79 4.24
N TYR A 109 -0.83 17.86 4.93
CA TYR A 109 -2.22 18.12 5.31
C TYR A 109 -2.71 19.47 4.77
N GLY A 110 -4.02 19.64 4.70
CA GLY A 110 -4.60 20.87 4.21
C GLY A 110 -4.36 21.09 2.73
N ARG A 111 -3.90 22.26 2.35
CA ARG A 111 -3.64 22.61 0.95
C ARG A 111 -2.44 21.89 0.36
N GLU A 112 -1.51 21.46 1.18
CA GLU A 112 -0.33 20.71 0.78
C GLU A 112 -0.64 19.22 0.50
N ALA A 113 -1.82 18.74 0.90
CA ALA A 113 -2.28 17.36 0.66
C ALA A 113 -2.82 17.13 -0.77
N GLY A 114 -2.52 18.04 -1.71
CA GLY A 114 -2.99 17.93 -3.09
C GLY A 114 -2.35 16.81 -3.93
N LEU A 115 -1.40 16.06 -3.40
CA LEU A 115 -0.82 14.88 -4.06
C LEU A 115 -1.18 13.63 -3.25
N GLU A 116 -2.39 13.15 -3.47
CA GLU A 116 -2.95 11.95 -2.85
C GLU A 116 -3.79 11.16 -3.85
N LEU A 117 -3.62 9.85 -3.92
CA LEU A 117 -4.38 8.98 -4.83
C LEU A 117 -5.76 8.71 -4.27
N ARG A 118 -6.67 9.64 -4.51
CA ARG A 118 -8.09 9.61 -4.13
C ARG A 118 -8.97 10.13 -5.26
N GLU A 119 -10.25 9.78 -5.20
CA GLU A 119 -11.25 10.11 -6.23
C GLU A 119 -11.50 11.62 -6.39
N ASP A 120 -11.30 12.38 -5.31
CA ASP A 120 -11.57 13.83 -5.22
C ASP A 120 -10.33 14.70 -5.46
N ILE A 121 -9.19 14.10 -5.88
CA ILE A 121 -7.92 14.80 -6.11
C ILE A 121 -7.57 14.81 -7.60
N ASP A 122 -7.71 15.97 -8.23
CA ASP A 122 -7.45 16.18 -9.67
C ASP A 122 -6.00 16.55 -9.98
N THR A 123 -5.11 16.53 -8.98
CA THR A 123 -3.69 16.83 -9.17
C THR A 123 -3.09 15.93 -10.26
N VAL A 124 -2.50 16.55 -11.27
CA VAL A 124 -1.81 15.86 -12.37
C VAL A 124 -0.37 15.60 -11.96
N LEU A 125 0.09 14.38 -12.16
CA LEU A 125 1.46 13.98 -11.84
C LEU A 125 2.46 14.68 -12.78
N GLU A 126 3.55 15.19 -12.20
CA GLU A 126 4.63 15.87 -12.91
C GLU A 126 5.98 15.22 -12.57
N PRO A 127 6.97 15.29 -13.48
CA PRO A 127 8.34 14.84 -13.18
C PRO A 127 8.91 15.53 -11.94
N GLY A 128 9.58 14.75 -11.08
CA GLY A 128 10.16 15.24 -9.83
C GLY A 128 9.26 15.01 -8.60
N MET A 129 7.98 14.68 -8.79
CA MET A 129 7.11 14.28 -7.68
C MET A 129 7.53 12.95 -7.09
N VAL A 130 7.34 12.81 -5.78
CA VAL A 130 7.55 11.56 -5.03
C VAL A 130 6.23 11.16 -4.38
N ILE A 131 5.77 9.96 -4.67
CA ILE A 131 4.47 9.47 -4.21
C ILE A 131 4.57 8.00 -3.78
N SER A 132 3.80 7.62 -2.76
CA SER A 132 3.62 6.22 -2.40
C SER A 132 2.64 5.51 -3.32
N MET A 133 2.78 4.18 -3.38
CA MET A 133 1.73 3.26 -3.80
C MET A 133 1.51 2.27 -2.67
N GLU A 134 0.31 2.29 -2.08
CA GLU A 134 0.01 1.55 -0.84
C GLU A 134 -1.45 1.07 -0.74
N PRO A 135 -1.99 0.38 -1.75
CA PRO A 135 -3.34 -0.16 -1.65
C PRO A 135 -3.46 -1.08 -0.43
N MET A 136 -4.54 -0.91 0.33
CA MET A 136 -4.82 -1.72 1.51
C MET A 136 -6.22 -2.30 1.47
N LEU A 137 -6.30 -3.60 1.72
CA LEU A 137 -7.56 -4.32 1.93
C LEU A 137 -7.67 -4.74 3.39
N THR A 138 -8.83 -4.51 4.00
CA THR A 138 -9.14 -4.97 5.36
C THR A 138 -10.34 -5.92 5.31
N ILE A 139 -10.09 -7.19 5.60
CA ILE A 139 -11.13 -8.21 5.69
C ILE A 139 -11.65 -8.27 7.12
N PRO A 140 -12.96 -8.09 7.33
CA PRO A 140 -13.56 -8.08 8.66
C PRO A 140 -13.33 -9.38 9.44
N GLU A 141 -13.30 -9.25 10.77
CA GLU A 141 -13.24 -10.39 11.67
C GLU A 141 -14.41 -11.38 11.42
N GLY A 142 -14.13 -12.67 11.50
CA GLY A 142 -15.10 -13.74 11.24
C GLY A 142 -15.23 -14.13 9.78
N GLN A 143 -14.59 -13.43 8.85
CA GLN A 143 -14.51 -13.82 7.45
C GLN A 143 -13.21 -14.59 7.14
N PRO A 144 -13.20 -15.49 6.14
CA PRO A 144 -11.96 -16.13 5.70
C PRO A 144 -10.94 -15.08 5.24
N GLY A 145 -9.71 -15.15 5.77
CA GLY A 145 -8.67 -14.19 5.49
C GLY A 145 -8.80 -12.89 6.30
N ALA A 146 -9.50 -12.88 7.45
CA ALA A 146 -9.65 -11.70 8.29
C ALA A 146 -8.30 -11.05 8.66
N GLY A 147 -8.17 -9.74 8.42
CA GLY A 147 -6.97 -8.95 8.66
C GLY A 147 -6.73 -7.89 7.60
N GLY A 148 -5.64 -7.13 7.75
CA GLY A 148 -5.22 -6.12 6.79
C GLY A 148 -4.03 -6.57 5.96
N TYR A 149 -4.05 -6.20 4.69
CA TYR A 149 -3.04 -6.56 3.68
C TYR A 149 -2.60 -5.29 2.96
N ARG A 150 -1.31 -4.94 3.06
CA ARG A 150 -0.74 -3.77 2.42
C ARG A 150 0.71 -3.99 2.03
N GLU A 151 1.04 -3.68 0.78
CA GLU A 151 2.41 -3.44 0.34
C GLU A 151 2.56 -1.94 0.12
N HIS A 152 3.69 -1.36 0.48
CA HIS A 152 3.93 0.07 0.37
C HIS A 152 5.33 0.33 -0.19
N ASP A 153 5.38 0.98 -1.33
CA ASP A 153 6.59 1.43 -1.99
C ASP A 153 6.52 2.92 -2.32
N ILE A 154 7.68 3.55 -2.42
CA ILE A 154 7.84 4.95 -2.82
C ILE A 154 8.33 5.01 -4.25
N LEU A 155 7.67 5.84 -5.06
CA LEU A 155 7.98 6.04 -6.46
C LEU A 155 8.37 7.48 -6.75
N PHE A 156 9.42 7.63 -7.53
CA PHE A 156 9.85 8.90 -8.10
C PHE A 156 9.28 9.02 -9.52
N ILE A 157 8.55 10.10 -9.82
CA ILE A 157 8.00 10.34 -11.16
C ILE A 157 9.12 10.88 -12.06
N THR A 158 9.48 10.12 -13.08
CA THR A 158 10.50 10.47 -14.08
C THR A 158 9.91 11.30 -15.24
N GLN A 159 10.68 11.58 -16.28
CA GLN A 159 10.19 12.32 -17.46
C GLN A 159 9.15 11.53 -18.29
N ASP A 160 9.18 10.20 -18.23
CA ASP A 160 8.40 9.31 -19.08
C ASP A 160 7.67 8.18 -18.33
N GLY A 161 7.79 8.13 -17.00
CA GLY A 161 7.18 7.09 -16.19
C GLY A 161 7.45 7.29 -14.70
N ASN A 162 7.86 6.21 -14.03
CA ASN A 162 8.27 6.25 -12.63
C ASN A 162 9.42 5.29 -12.33
N GLU A 163 10.10 5.51 -11.22
CA GLU A 163 11.08 4.61 -10.64
C GLU A 163 10.67 4.25 -9.22
N ASN A 164 10.53 2.95 -8.91
CA ASN A 164 10.39 2.48 -7.55
C ASN A 164 11.73 2.62 -6.82
N ILE A 165 11.81 3.56 -5.87
CA ILE A 165 13.04 3.84 -5.11
C ILE A 165 13.16 3.00 -3.82
N THR A 166 12.09 2.32 -3.39
CA THR A 166 12.13 1.41 -2.23
C THR A 166 12.96 0.17 -2.53
N LYS A 167 12.77 -0.44 -3.70
CA LYS A 167 13.55 -1.61 -4.21
C LYS A 167 13.64 -2.79 -3.23
N TYR A 168 12.62 -2.95 -2.38
CA TYR A 168 12.55 -4.07 -1.44
C TYR A 168 11.64 -5.17 -2.00
N PRO A 169 12.08 -6.43 -2.02
CA PRO A 169 11.30 -7.49 -2.65
C PRO A 169 10.01 -7.79 -1.88
N PHE A 170 9.05 -8.33 -2.60
CA PHE A 170 7.87 -9.01 -2.06
C PHE A 170 7.59 -10.26 -2.91
N GLY A 171 6.75 -11.13 -2.40
CA GLY A 171 6.45 -12.43 -2.99
C GLY A 171 6.45 -13.52 -1.91
N PRO A 172 5.92 -14.71 -2.17
CA PRO A 172 5.83 -15.78 -1.17
C PRO A 172 7.16 -16.12 -0.51
N ASP A 173 8.26 -16.06 -1.26
CA ASP A 173 9.61 -16.36 -0.78
C ASP A 173 10.14 -15.31 0.23
N PHE A 174 9.56 -14.10 0.24
CA PHE A 174 9.99 -13.00 1.11
C PHE A 174 8.97 -12.69 2.22
N ASN A 175 7.69 -12.92 1.96
CA ASN A 175 6.61 -12.52 2.87
C ASN A 175 6.23 -13.62 3.87
N VAL A 176 6.63 -14.89 3.65
CA VAL A 176 6.47 -15.94 4.66
C VAL A 176 7.76 -16.04 5.48
N VAL A 177 7.69 -15.80 6.80
CA VAL A 177 8.82 -15.66 7.69
C VAL A 177 8.75 -16.65 8.88
N GLY A 178 9.86 -17.25 9.28
CA GLY A 178 10.01 -18.15 10.43
C GLY A 178 10.11 -19.62 10.10
#